data_a2e3089cbd9331eaa01b4d02c29e95d4
#
_entry.id   a2e3089cbd9331eaa01b4d02c29e95d4
#
_cell.length_a   1.000
_cell.length_b   1.000
_cell.length_c   1.000
_cell.angle_alpha   90.00
_cell.angle_beta   90.00
_cell.angle_gamma   90.00
#
_symmetry.space_group_name_H-M   'P 1'
#
loop_
_entity.id
_entity.type
_entity.pdbx_description
1 polymer ?
#
loop_
_entity_poly.entity_id
_entity_poly.type
_entity_poly.pdbx_seq_one_letter_code
_entity_poly.pdbx_strand_id
1 'polypeptide(L)'
;MSVETIKAESHGLRSAVSIELQEPTPHFSDDVWQILKFHGIYQQHDRDVRGRNNRVYSFMVRSKLPGGRLTAQQYLIQDALADQFGQGDLRFTTRQGIQLHGVIKGNLQTTMKSLNDVLVTTLGACGDVSRNVMSCPAPYGDAVRTQLQETAEALA
;
A
#
# COMPACT_ATOMS: atom_id res chain seq x y z
N MET A 1 -3.05 -6.54 -23.31
CA MET A 1 -1.65 -6.04 -23.15
C MET A 1 -0.95 -6.85 -22.07
N SER A 2 0.38 -7.00 -22.15
CA SER A 2 1.12 -7.61 -21.02
C SER A 2 1.14 -6.62 -19.84
N VAL A 3 1.26 -7.14 -18.62
CA VAL A 3 1.35 -6.28 -17.40
C VAL A 3 2.56 -5.34 -17.48
N GLU A 4 3.66 -5.79 -18.07
CA GLU A 4 4.87 -4.98 -18.23
C GLU A 4 4.67 -3.82 -19.21
N THR A 5 3.92 -4.03 -20.29
CA THR A 5 3.55 -2.95 -21.24
C THR A 5 2.68 -1.90 -20.54
N ILE A 6 1.65 -2.34 -19.79
CA ILE A 6 0.78 -1.46 -19.02
C ILE A 6 1.60 -0.61 -18.03
N LYS A 7 2.55 -1.22 -17.32
CA LYS A 7 3.43 -0.50 -16.38
C LYS A 7 4.33 0.52 -17.10
N ALA A 8 4.93 0.14 -18.23
CA ALA A 8 5.84 1.00 -18.99
C ALA A 8 5.11 2.25 -19.53
N GLU A 9 3.87 2.09 -19.98
CA GLU A 9 3.05 3.17 -20.55
C GLU A 9 2.34 4.01 -19.48
N SER A 10 2.28 3.55 -18.23
CA SER A 10 1.44 4.14 -17.18
C SER A 10 1.93 5.50 -16.64
N HIS A 11 3.19 5.85 -16.81
CA HIS A 11 3.80 7.02 -16.15
C HIS A 11 3.49 7.09 -14.63
N GLY A 12 3.43 5.93 -13.97
CA GLY A 12 3.05 5.78 -12.57
C GLY A 12 1.56 6.08 -12.34
N LEU A 13 1.25 6.82 -11.27
CA LEU A 13 -0.14 7.16 -10.91
C LEU A 13 -0.71 8.37 -11.65
N ARG A 14 0.03 8.98 -12.59
CA ARG A 14 -0.35 10.23 -13.27
C ARG A 14 -1.10 10.05 -14.58
N SER A 15 -1.30 8.82 -15.03
CA SER A 15 -1.99 8.49 -16.29
C SER A 15 -3.43 8.05 -16.06
N ALA A 16 -3.78 6.86 -16.52
CA ALA A 16 -5.10 6.27 -16.40
C ALA A 16 -5.62 6.22 -14.96
N VAL A 17 -4.74 6.02 -13.96
CA VAL A 17 -5.13 6.02 -12.54
C VAL A 17 -5.72 7.37 -12.15
N SER A 18 -5.10 8.47 -12.53
CA SER A 18 -5.58 9.81 -12.18
C SER A 18 -6.91 10.16 -12.88
N ILE A 19 -7.14 9.64 -14.06
CA ILE A 19 -8.40 9.82 -14.81
C ILE A 19 -9.50 9.01 -14.14
N GLU A 20 -9.30 7.71 -13.97
CA GLU A 20 -10.32 6.84 -13.39
C GLU A 20 -10.62 7.18 -11.92
N LEU A 21 -9.65 7.76 -11.18
CA LEU A 21 -9.88 8.21 -9.81
C LEU A 21 -10.98 9.29 -9.71
N GLN A 22 -11.17 10.10 -10.75
CA GLN A 22 -12.22 11.13 -10.81
C GLN A 22 -13.58 10.58 -11.25
N GLU A 23 -13.63 9.37 -11.76
CA GLU A 23 -14.88 8.76 -12.17
C GLU A 23 -15.73 8.35 -10.97
N PRO A 24 -17.07 8.46 -11.06
CA PRO A 24 -17.97 8.13 -9.95
C PRO A 24 -18.10 6.61 -9.68
N THR A 25 -17.39 5.77 -10.44
CA THR A 25 -17.37 4.33 -10.24
C THR A 25 -16.67 3.95 -8.92
N PRO A 26 -17.14 2.93 -8.16
CA PRO A 26 -16.49 2.53 -6.91
C PRO A 26 -15.24 1.67 -7.10
N HIS A 27 -14.86 1.38 -8.34
CA HIS A 27 -13.76 0.48 -8.72
C HIS A 27 -12.94 1.06 -9.85
N PHE A 28 -11.81 0.43 -10.13
CA PHE A 28 -10.94 0.71 -11.28
C PHE A 28 -11.03 -0.41 -12.31
N SER A 29 -10.66 -0.10 -13.55
CA SER A 29 -10.49 -1.09 -14.61
C SER A 29 -9.40 -2.11 -14.28
N ASP A 30 -9.39 -3.23 -14.98
CA ASP A 30 -8.40 -4.29 -14.77
C ASP A 30 -6.97 -3.82 -15.06
N ASP A 31 -6.78 -2.98 -16.08
CA ASP A 31 -5.47 -2.42 -16.43
C ASP A 31 -4.95 -1.47 -15.34
N VAL A 32 -5.79 -0.56 -14.87
CA VAL A 32 -5.44 0.35 -13.76
C VAL A 32 -5.21 -0.44 -12.47
N TRP A 33 -5.96 -1.50 -12.22
CA TRP A 33 -5.73 -2.36 -11.07
C TRP A 33 -4.33 -3.00 -11.08
N GLN A 34 -3.77 -3.37 -12.23
CA GLN A 34 -2.39 -3.87 -12.30
C GLN A 34 -1.36 -2.81 -11.86
N ILE A 35 -1.58 -1.54 -12.25
CA ILE A 35 -0.73 -0.43 -11.83
C ILE A 35 -0.85 -0.22 -10.30
N LEU A 36 -2.06 -0.20 -9.78
CA LEU A 36 -2.32 -0.03 -8.35
C LEU A 36 -1.63 -1.08 -7.49
N LYS A 37 -1.62 -2.35 -7.92
CA LYS A 37 -0.89 -3.42 -7.22
C LYS A 37 0.59 -3.10 -7.04
N PHE A 38 1.23 -2.57 -8.07
CA PHE A 38 2.63 -2.16 -8.02
C PHE A 38 2.86 -1.04 -6.99
N HIS A 39 1.85 -0.19 -6.78
CA HIS A 39 1.85 0.85 -5.75
C HIS A 39 1.30 0.40 -4.40
N GLY A 40 1.20 -0.91 -4.15
CA GLY A 40 0.76 -1.46 -2.87
C GLY A 40 -0.73 -1.33 -2.59
N ILE A 41 -1.54 -1.01 -3.60
CA ILE A 41 -2.98 -0.83 -3.48
C ILE A 41 -3.70 -2.02 -4.13
N TYR A 42 -4.58 -2.68 -3.35
CA TYR A 42 -5.36 -3.82 -3.83
C TYR A 42 -6.83 -3.50 -3.82
N GLN A 43 -7.46 -3.60 -4.98
CA GLN A 43 -8.90 -3.56 -5.11
C GLN A 43 -9.49 -4.88 -4.59
N GLN A 44 -10.42 -4.78 -3.67
CA GLN A 44 -11.12 -5.88 -3.04
C GLN A 44 -12.62 -5.67 -3.15
N HIS A 45 -13.39 -6.72 -2.99
CA HIS A 45 -14.84 -6.66 -2.86
C HIS A 45 -15.28 -7.58 -1.73
N ASP A 46 -16.36 -7.21 -1.08
CA ASP A 46 -16.96 -8.02 -0.06
C ASP A 46 -17.44 -9.36 -0.66
N ARG A 47 -16.92 -10.48 -0.14
CA ARG A 47 -17.23 -11.83 -0.60
C ARG A 47 -18.56 -12.35 -0.05
N ASP A 48 -19.05 -11.75 1.02
CA ASP A 48 -20.31 -12.15 1.66
C ASP A 48 -21.52 -11.57 0.95
N VAL A 49 -21.31 -10.47 0.20
CA VAL A 49 -22.34 -9.91 -0.68
C VAL A 49 -22.43 -10.71 -1.99
N ARG A 50 -23.38 -11.64 -2.04
CA ARG A 50 -23.61 -12.48 -3.23
C ARG A 50 -24.35 -11.68 -4.31
N GLY A 51 -23.78 -11.64 -5.50
CA GLY A 51 -24.37 -11.08 -6.71
C GLY A 51 -23.42 -10.18 -7.49
N ARG A 52 -23.32 -10.42 -8.83
CA ARG A 52 -22.39 -9.64 -9.69
C ARG A 52 -22.71 -8.13 -9.72
N ASN A 53 -23.94 -7.74 -9.48
CA ASN A 53 -24.41 -6.36 -9.62
C ASN A 53 -24.35 -5.55 -8.31
N ASN A 54 -24.02 -6.16 -7.16
CA ASN A 54 -23.99 -5.49 -5.85
C ASN A 54 -22.63 -5.58 -5.15
N ARG A 55 -21.53 -5.60 -5.89
CA ARG A 55 -20.22 -5.65 -5.29
C ARG A 55 -19.92 -4.35 -4.55
N VAL A 56 -19.70 -4.45 -3.26
CA VAL A 56 -19.13 -3.35 -2.46
C VAL A 56 -17.62 -3.42 -2.59
N TYR A 57 -17.03 -2.43 -3.25
CA TYR A 57 -15.59 -2.35 -3.45
C TYR A 57 -14.93 -1.58 -2.32
N SER A 58 -13.78 -2.08 -1.90
CA SER A 58 -12.86 -1.40 -0.99
C SER A 58 -11.43 -1.66 -1.43
N PHE A 59 -10.49 -0.95 -0.81
CA PHE A 59 -9.08 -1.07 -1.14
C PHE A 59 -8.29 -1.41 0.12
N MET A 60 -7.32 -2.30 -0.05
CA MET A 60 -6.25 -2.50 0.91
C MET A 60 -5.05 -1.69 0.44
N VAL A 61 -4.49 -0.86 1.31
CA VAL A 61 -3.25 -0.12 1.09
C VAL A 61 -2.17 -0.74 1.97
N ARG A 62 -1.03 -1.10 1.37
CA ARG A 62 0.09 -1.70 2.10
C ARG A 62 1.29 -0.77 2.08
N SER A 63 1.81 -0.43 3.25
CA SER A 63 3.07 0.29 3.39
C SER A 63 4.27 -0.63 3.30
N LYS A 64 5.39 -0.09 2.82
CA LYS A 64 6.70 -0.73 2.78
C LYS A 64 7.54 -0.15 3.92
N LEU A 65 7.99 -1.01 4.83
CA LEU A 65 8.73 -0.63 6.04
C LEU A 65 10.02 -1.46 6.10
N PRO A 66 11.12 -0.98 5.52
CA PRO A 66 12.39 -1.71 5.52
C PRO A 66 12.84 -2.08 6.92
N GLY A 67 13.20 -3.36 7.11
CA GLY A 67 13.56 -3.90 8.41
C GLY A 67 12.46 -3.83 9.48
N GLY A 68 11.21 -3.50 9.10
CA GLY A 68 10.10 -3.31 10.04
C GLY A 68 10.23 -2.06 10.91
N ARG A 69 11.11 -1.13 10.54
CA ARG A 69 11.37 0.09 11.29
C ARG A 69 10.47 1.23 10.84
N LEU A 70 9.88 1.93 11.78
CA LEU A 70 9.09 3.14 11.55
C LEU A 70 9.22 4.10 12.73
N THR A 71 9.01 5.38 12.47
CA THR A 71 8.95 6.40 13.52
C THR A 71 7.56 6.41 14.19
N ALA A 72 7.46 7.01 15.38
CA ALA A 72 6.18 7.21 16.05
C ALA A 72 5.20 8.01 15.18
N GLN A 73 5.68 9.03 14.47
CA GLN A 73 4.86 9.83 13.56
C GLN A 73 4.30 8.98 12.39
N GLN A 74 5.14 8.13 11.79
CA GLN A 74 4.71 7.23 10.73
C GLN A 74 3.66 6.21 11.21
N TYR A 75 3.79 5.72 12.45
CA TYR A 75 2.79 4.86 13.06
C TYR A 75 1.47 5.60 13.29
N LEU A 76 1.52 6.75 13.96
CA LEU A 76 0.33 7.53 14.31
C LEU A 76 -0.48 7.99 13.10
N ILE A 77 0.19 8.32 11.99
CA ILE A 77 -0.53 8.64 10.74
C ILE A 77 -1.24 7.41 10.18
N GLN A 78 -0.63 6.24 10.19
CA GLN A 78 -1.28 5.01 9.71
C GLN A 78 -2.46 4.63 10.61
N ASP A 79 -2.32 4.78 11.91
CA ASP A 79 -3.39 4.55 12.88
C ASP A 79 -4.58 5.50 12.66
N ALA A 80 -4.32 6.80 12.55
CA ALA A 80 -5.34 7.78 12.23
C ALA A 80 -6.04 7.52 10.88
N LEU A 81 -5.30 7.06 9.86
CA LEU A 81 -5.88 6.70 8.56
C LEU A 81 -6.76 5.45 8.65
N ALA A 82 -6.42 4.49 9.53
CA ALA A 82 -7.24 3.32 9.77
C ALA A 82 -8.59 3.70 10.37
N ASP A 83 -8.58 4.59 11.36
CA ASP A 83 -9.81 5.09 11.99
C ASP A 83 -10.65 5.96 11.06
N GLN A 84 -10.01 6.81 10.28
CA GLN A 84 -10.68 7.84 9.48
C GLN A 84 -11.20 7.30 8.13
N PHE A 85 -10.44 6.44 7.46
CA PHE A 85 -10.71 5.99 6.10
C PHE A 85 -10.74 4.47 5.93
N GLY A 86 -10.28 3.72 6.94
CA GLY A 86 -10.22 2.27 6.95
C GLY A 86 -11.34 1.62 7.77
N GLN A 87 -11.04 0.43 8.28
CA GLN A 87 -11.93 -0.37 9.14
C GLN A 87 -11.65 -0.18 10.64
N GLY A 88 -10.81 0.77 11.03
CA GLY A 88 -10.41 1.02 12.42
C GLY A 88 -9.34 0.05 12.93
N ASP A 89 -8.72 -0.74 12.05
CA ASP A 89 -7.65 -1.66 12.40
C ASP A 89 -6.42 -1.53 11.51
N LEU A 90 -5.25 -1.79 12.07
CA LEU A 90 -3.99 -1.96 11.36
C LEU A 90 -3.61 -3.44 11.34
N ARG A 91 -3.24 -3.96 10.17
CA ARG A 91 -2.77 -5.34 10.05
C ARG A 91 -1.29 -5.38 9.74
N PHE A 92 -0.53 -5.97 10.66
CA PHE A 92 0.89 -6.21 10.47
C PHE A 92 1.08 -7.48 9.64
N THR A 93 1.94 -7.41 8.63
CA THR A 93 2.24 -8.56 7.78
C THR A 93 3.46 -9.32 8.29
N THR A 94 3.56 -10.60 7.94
CA THR A 94 4.76 -11.41 8.22
C THR A 94 6.02 -10.87 7.55
N ARG A 95 5.88 -9.96 6.58
CA ARG A 95 6.98 -9.26 5.90
C ARG A 95 7.20 -7.84 6.45
N GLN A 96 6.80 -7.61 7.70
CA GLN A 96 7.03 -6.35 8.42
C GLN A 96 6.43 -5.10 7.75
N GLY A 97 5.39 -5.25 6.94
CA GLY A 97 4.62 -4.13 6.41
C GLY A 97 3.33 -3.93 7.17
N ILE A 98 2.70 -2.78 7.01
CA ILE A 98 1.39 -2.47 7.59
C ILE A 98 0.34 -2.40 6.47
N GLN A 99 -0.86 -2.87 6.76
CA GLN A 99 -2.00 -2.80 5.85
C GLN A 99 -3.15 -2.01 6.48
N LEU A 100 -3.73 -1.14 5.66
CA LEU A 100 -5.01 -0.48 5.87
C LEU A 100 -6.06 -1.20 5.03
N HIS A 101 -7.15 -1.62 5.60
CA HIS A 101 -8.26 -2.25 4.90
C HIS A 101 -9.50 -1.36 4.92
N GLY A 102 -10.39 -1.54 3.94
CA GLY A 102 -11.66 -0.83 3.89
C GLY A 102 -11.62 0.58 3.29
N VAL A 103 -10.48 1.04 2.81
CA VAL A 103 -10.37 2.35 2.16
C VAL A 103 -11.25 2.37 0.91
N ILE A 104 -12.07 3.40 0.75
CA ILE A 104 -12.88 3.59 -0.47
C ILE A 104 -12.13 4.39 -1.52
N LYS A 105 -12.51 4.25 -2.80
CA LYS A 105 -11.85 4.91 -3.94
C LYS A 105 -11.63 6.40 -3.73
N GLY A 106 -12.65 7.13 -3.27
CA GLY A 106 -12.58 8.58 -3.05
C GLY A 106 -11.56 9.02 -1.99
N ASN A 107 -11.17 8.12 -1.07
CA ASN A 107 -10.21 8.42 -0.01
C ASN A 107 -8.77 8.01 -0.36
N LEU A 108 -8.55 7.28 -1.47
CA LEU A 108 -7.22 6.78 -1.84
C LEU A 108 -6.20 7.91 -2.01
N GLN A 109 -6.57 8.99 -2.69
CA GLN A 109 -5.65 10.11 -2.91
C GLN A 109 -5.18 10.74 -1.59
N THR A 110 -6.12 10.99 -0.67
CA THR A 110 -5.82 11.54 0.65
C THR A 110 -4.97 10.58 1.46
N THR A 111 -5.32 9.29 1.47
CA THR A 111 -4.55 8.24 2.15
C THR A 111 -3.10 8.20 1.65
N MET A 112 -2.91 8.15 0.32
CA MET A 112 -1.59 8.10 -0.28
C MET A 112 -0.77 9.37 0.00
N LYS A 113 -1.41 10.54 -0.07
CA LYS A 113 -0.76 11.81 0.26
C LYS A 113 -0.29 11.83 1.71
N SER A 114 -1.15 11.46 2.66
CA SER A 114 -0.81 11.46 4.08
C SER A 114 0.35 10.51 4.42
N LEU A 115 0.42 9.33 3.77
CA LEU A 115 1.55 8.42 3.91
C LEU A 115 2.85 9.03 3.36
N ASN A 116 2.79 9.63 2.18
CA ASN A 116 3.96 10.27 1.56
C ASN A 116 4.46 11.50 2.33
N ASP A 117 3.56 12.27 2.93
CA ASP A 117 3.91 13.46 3.74
C ASP A 117 4.78 13.08 4.96
N VAL A 118 4.70 11.83 5.45
CA VAL A 118 5.56 11.30 6.52
C VAL A 118 6.63 10.31 6.00
N LEU A 119 6.90 10.34 4.69
CA LEU A 119 7.91 9.51 4.05
C LEU A 119 7.66 7.98 4.18
N VAL A 120 6.42 7.57 4.26
CA VAL A 120 6.01 6.16 4.14
C VAL A 120 5.71 5.86 2.68
N THR A 121 6.44 4.92 2.09
CA THR A 121 6.18 4.47 0.71
C THR A 121 5.28 3.25 0.67
N THR A 122 4.50 3.14 -0.39
CA THR A 122 3.74 1.94 -0.74
C THR A 122 4.28 1.28 -2.01
N LEU A 123 5.22 1.94 -2.70
CA LEU A 123 5.81 1.47 -3.95
C LEU A 123 6.58 0.16 -3.71
N GLY A 124 6.27 -0.86 -4.49
CA GLY A 124 6.88 -2.18 -4.33
C GLY A 124 6.48 -2.91 -3.04
N ALA A 125 5.52 -2.41 -2.25
CA ALA A 125 5.02 -3.13 -1.08
C ALA A 125 4.26 -4.41 -1.47
N CYS A 126 3.81 -4.51 -2.70
CA CYS A 126 3.07 -5.64 -3.24
C CYS A 126 3.29 -5.78 -4.76
N GLY A 127 2.80 -6.89 -5.33
CA GLY A 127 2.95 -7.17 -6.75
C GLY A 127 4.15 -8.08 -7.06
N ASP A 128 4.49 -8.18 -8.35
CA ASP A 128 5.56 -9.05 -8.86
C ASP A 128 6.91 -8.32 -8.88
N VAL A 129 7.30 -7.78 -7.75
CA VAL A 129 8.52 -6.99 -7.58
C VAL A 129 9.21 -7.38 -6.27
N SER A 130 10.48 -6.99 -6.13
CA SER A 130 11.17 -7.07 -4.84
C SER A 130 10.38 -6.28 -3.79
N ARG A 131 9.85 -7.02 -2.82
CA ARG A 131 9.01 -6.45 -1.76
C ARG A 131 9.86 -5.86 -0.64
N ASN A 132 9.20 -5.62 0.51
CA ASN A 132 9.88 -5.15 1.71
C ASN A 132 11.05 -6.07 2.11
N VAL A 133 12.21 -5.49 2.40
CA VAL A 133 13.37 -6.20 2.92
C VAL A 133 13.23 -6.31 4.43
N MET A 134 13.34 -7.53 4.95
CA MET A 134 13.16 -7.82 6.37
C MET A 134 14.51 -7.89 7.08
N SER A 135 14.52 -7.45 8.34
CA SER A 135 15.60 -7.70 9.28
C SER A 135 15.03 -8.09 10.65
N CYS A 136 15.87 -8.35 11.62
CA CYS A 136 15.44 -8.62 12.98
C CYS A 136 14.75 -7.36 13.55
N PRO A 137 13.47 -7.41 13.95
CA PRO A 137 12.75 -6.24 14.46
C PRO A 137 13.06 -5.91 15.92
N ALA A 138 13.84 -6.76 16.60
CA ALA A 138 14.16 -6.56 18.00
C ALA A 138 15.01 -5.29 18.19
N PRO A 139 14.71 -4.46 19.20
CA PRO A 139 15.34 -3.16 19.40
C PRO A 139 16.72 -3.30 20.07
N TYR A 140 17.54 -4.21 19.60
CA TYR A 140 18.91 -4.38 20.09
C TYR A 140 19.82 -3.39 19.39
N GLY A 141 20.57 -2.59 20.16
CA GLY A 141 21.52 -1.58 19.68
C GLY A 141 22.94 -2.09 19.44
N ASP A 142 23.14 -3.40 19.24
CA ASP A 142 24.47 -3.93 18.93
C ASP A 142 24.87 -3.62 17.47
N ALA A 143 26.20 -3.59 17.23
CA ALA A 143 26.77 -3.21 15.94
C ALA A 143 26.29 -4.09 14.77
N VAL A 144 26.11 -5.39 15.00
CA VAL A 144 25.68 -6.34 13.97
C VAL A 144 24.25 -6.05 13.52
N ARG A 145 23.33 -5.88 14.47
CA ARG A 145 21.92 -5.59 14.16
C ARG A 145 21.72 -4.21 13.56
N THR A 146 22.51 -3.23 14.01
CA THR A 146 22.54 -1.89 13.39
C THR A 146 22.94 -1.99 11.92
N GLN A 147 24.01 -2.72 11.61
CA GLN A 147 24.47 -2.90 10.23
C GLN A 147 23.44 -3.68 9.38
N LEU A 148 22.79 -4.69 9.94
CA LEU A 148 21.71 -5.43 9.25
C LEU A 148 20.52 -4.51 8.92
N GLN A 149 20.14 -3.63 9.84
CA GLN A 149 19.07 -2.67 9.63
C GLN A 149 19.41 -1.65 8.53
N GLU A 150 20.61 -1.06 8.58
CA GLU A 150 21.10 -0.15 7.55
C GLU A 150 21.17 -0.84 6.17
N THR A 151 21.61 -2.09 6.14
CA THR A 151 21.63 -2.88 4.90
C THR A 151 20.21 -3.12 4.38
N ALA A 152 19.24 -3.44 5.24
CA ALA A 152 17.85 -3.63 4.85
C ALA A 152 17.24 -2.35 4.27
N GLU A 153 17.54 -1.21 4.87
CA GLU A 153 17.11 0.11 4.37
C GLU A 153 17.75 0.45 3.02
N ALA A 154 19.03 0.14 2.83
CA ALA A 154 19.75 0.41 1.58
C ALA A 154 19.29 -0.49 0.41
N LEU A 155 18.79 -1.70 0.70
CA LEU A 155 18.32 -2.65 -0.31
C LEU A 155 16.84 -2.48 -0.67
N ALA A 156 16.08 -1.71 0.09
CA ALA A 156 14.65 -1.54 -0.08
C ALA A 156 14.29 -0.44 -1.07
#